data_190b216eb91259419723be44760ccf5e
#
_entry.id   190b216eb91259419723be44760ccf5e
#
_cell.length_a   1.000
_cell.length_b   1.000
_cell.length_c   1.000
_cell.angle_alpha   90.00
_cell.angle_beta   90.00
_cell.angle_gamma   90.00
#
_symmetry.space_group_name_H-M   'P 1'
#
loop_
_entity.id
_entity.type
_entity.pdbx_description
1 polymer ?
#
loop_
_entity_poly.entity_id
_entity_poly.type
_entity_poly.pdbx_seq_one_letter_code
_entity_poly.pdbx_strand_id
1 'polypeptide(L)'
;MTDTIEPMKLDEDENTQIARTMVAQARASGVDLVGPDGLLAGLTKQVLELALEEELTDHLGYPPGEREAKTGTNERNGSRPKTVITEIGPVQIDVPRDREGSFEPAIVRKRQRRLEGVDELVLSLTARGLTTGEVAAHFAEVYGTQVSKDTISRITEKVTAEMAEWQTRPLDAVYPVIFIDAIVVKVRDGAVTNKPFYVVIGEPPRRVRRLTVVRPPPVA
;
A
#
# COMPACT_ATOMS: atom_id res chain seq x y z
N MET A 1 -4.79 11.89 -21.71
CA MET A 1 -3.47 11.33 -22.07
C MET A 1 -2.76 11.12 -20.77
N THR A 2 -2.66 9.89 -20.29
CA THR A 2 -1.95 9.52 -19.07
C THR A 2 -0.49 9.34 -19.48
N ASP A 3 0.34 10.34 -19.23
CA ASP A 3 1.79 10.18 -19.34
C ASP A 3 2.20 9.13 -18.30
N THR A 4 2.49 7.93 -18.77
CA THR A 4 3.16 6.91 -18.00
C THR A 4 4.59 7.40 -17.80
N ILE A 5 4.90 7.87 -16.60
CA ILE A 5 6.27 8.18 -16.19
C ILE A 5 7.03 6.85 -16.27
N GLU A 6 7.89 6.69 -17.28
CA GLU A 6 8.82 5.56 -17.33
C GLU A 6 9.73 5.66 -16.09
N PRO A 7 9.91 4.57 -15.33
CA PRO A 7 10.81 4.59 -14.18
C PRO A 7 12.21 4.95 -14.66
N MET A 8 12.74 6.03 -14.11
CA MET A 8 14.13 6.48 -14.35
C MET A 8 15.06 5.34 -13.93
N LYS A 9 15.65 4.66 -14.91
CA LYS A 9 16.72 3.69 -14.69
C LYS A 9 18.00 4.47 -14.41
N LEU A 10 18.27 4.75 -13.14
CA LEU A 10 19.61 5.13 -12.71
C LEU A 10 20.58 3.98 -13.05
N ASP A 11 21.78 4.31 -13.49
CA ASP A 11 22.81 3.32 -13.78
C ASP A 11 23.09 2.49 -12.51
N GLU A 12 23.21 1.18 -12.61
CA GLU A 12 23.35 0.26 -11.44
C GLU A 12 24.57 0.64 -10.59
N ASP A 13 25.61 1.21 -11.22
CA ASP A 13 26.81 1.71 -10.58
C ASP A 13 26.57 3.00 -9.77
N GLU A 14 25.79 3.95 -10.27
CA GLU A 14 25.43 5.19 -9.57
C GLU A 14 24.58 4.91 -8.33
N ASN A 15 23.56 4.07 -8.45
CA ASN A 15 22.72 3.64 -7.34
C ASN A 15 23.55 2.96 -6.23
N THR A 16 24.47 2.09 -6.61
CA THR A 16 25.35 1.39 -5.68
C THR A 16 26.28 2.36 -4.95
N GLN A 17 26.79 3.37 -5.63
CA GLN A 17 27.68 4.37 -5.05
C GLN A 17 26.96 5.29 -4.06
N ILE A 18 25.74 5.73 -4.38
CA ILE A 18 24.86 6.49 -3.50
C ILE A 18 24.56 5.67 -2.24
N ALA A 19 24.13 4.42 -2.40
CA ALA A 19 23.81 3.53 -1.29
C ALA A 19 25.04 3.29 -0.37
N ARG A 20 26.23 3.06 -0.93
CA ARG A 20 27.47 2.91 -0.15
C ARG A 20 27.80 4.15 0.68
N THR A 21 27.66 5.33 0.08
CA THR A 21 27.90 6.61 0.76
C THR A 21 26.94 6.80 1.93
N MET A 22 25.64 6.56 1.72
CA MET A 22 24.61 6.66 2.76
C MET A 22 24.83 5.68 3.90
N VAL A 23 25.16 4.42 3.60
CA VAL A 23 25.45 3.39 4.62
C VAL A 23 26.70 3.75 5.42
N ALA A 24 27.74 4.24 4.76
CA ALA A 24 28.97 4.69 5.43
C ALA A 24 28.69 5.86 6.38
N GLN A 25 27.89 6.82 5.96
CA GLN A 25 27.51 7.98 6.75
C GLN A 25 26.63 7.60 7.96
N ALA A 26 25.66 6.71 7.76
CA ALA A 26 24.82 6.19 8.84
C ALA A 26 25.65 5.47 9.91
N ARG A 27 26.59 4.60 9.49
CA ARG A 27 27.52 3.92 10.40
C ARG A 27 28.40 4.90 11.18
N ALA A 28 28.93 5.91 10.53
CA ALA A 28 29.77 6.94 11.18
C ALA A 28 28.98 7.76 12.21
N SER A 29 27.68 7.97 11.97
CA SER A 29 26.78 8.70 12.86
C SER A 29 26.08 7.83 13.90
N GLY A 30 26.29 6.50 13.88
CA GLY A 30 25.63 5.56 14.80
C GLY A 30 24.13 5.42 14.56
N VAL A 31 23.66 5.72 13.35
CA VAL A 31 22.24 5.61 12.96
C VAL A 31 21.96 4.18 12.45
N ASP A 32 20.92 3.55 12.98
CA ASP A 32 20.47 2.24 12.52
C ASP A 32 19.95 2.30 11.09
N LEU A 33 20.04 1.18 10.36
CA LEU A 33 19.53 1.11 8.98
C LEU A 33 18.00 1.13 8.94
N VAL A 34 17.35 0.49 9.91
CA VAL A 34 15.89 0.32 10.02
C VAL A 34 15.38 0.92 11.33
N GLY A 35 14.06 1.11 11.42
CA GLY A 35 13.42 1.69 12.60
C GLY A 35 12.93 3.12 12.35
N PRO A 36 12.20 3.72 13.35
CA PRO A 36 11.56 5.04 13.18
C PRO A 36 12.54 6.17 12.85
N ASP A 37 13.75 6.13 13.42
CA ASP A 37 14.81 7.12 13.21
C ASP A 37 15.96 6.56 12.36
N GLY A 38 15.73 5.45 11.65
CA GLY A 38 16.73 4.78 10.84
C GLY A 38 16.98 5.48 9.50
N LEU A 39 18.10 5.10 8.84
CA LEU A 39 18.49 5.61 7.54
C LEU A 39 17.38 5.50 6.50
N LEU A 40 16.69 4.33 6.43
CA LEU A 40 15.62 4.10 5.46
C LEU A 40 14.42 5.01 5.72
N ALA A 41 14.04 5.24 6.98
CA ALA A 41 12.96 6.17 7.32
C ALA A 41 13.33 7.60 6.93
N GLY A 42 14.57 8.04 7.21
CA GLY A 42 15.09 9.34 6.81
C GLY A 42 15.11 9.54 5.30
N LEU A 43 15.58 8.53 4.56
CA LEU A 43 15.60 8.56 3.09
C LEU A 43 14.17 8.62 2.51
N THR A 44 13.27 7.79 3.02
CA THR A 44 11.86 7.80 2.59
C THR A 44 11.20 9.16 2.85
N LYS A 45 11.48 9.78 4.00
CA LYS A 45 11.03 11.13 4.30
C LYS A 45 11.50 12.12 3.23
N GLN A 46 12.81 12.15 2.95
CA GLN A 46 13.40 13.08 1.97
C GLN A 46 12.80 12.88 0.57
N VAL A 47 12.67 11.64 0.12
CA VAL A 47 12.10 11.33 -1.20
C VAL A 47 10.64 11.80 -1.30
N LEU A 48 9.83 11.53 -0.26
CA LEU A 48 8.43 11.96 -0.24
C LEU A 48 8.30 13.49 -0.18
N GLU A 49 9.12 14.17 0.60
CA GLU A 49 9.09 15.63 0.70
C GLU A 49 9.53 16.31 -0.61
N LEU A 50 10.59 15.80 -1.26
CA LEU A 50 11.02 16.27 -2.57
C LEU A 50 9.92 16.06 -3.64
N ALA A 51 9.33 14.88 -3.69
CA ALA A 51 8.28 14.59 -4.64
C ALA A 51 7.03 15.48 -4.42
N LEU A 52 6.66 15.74 -3.17
CA LEU A 52 5.56 16.67 -2.83
C LEU A 52 5.90 18.11 -3.21
N GLU A 53 7.17 18.52 -3.10
CA GLU A 53 7.62 19.84 -3.50
C GLU A 53 7.60 20.03 -5.02
N GLU A 54 7.95 18.98 -5.78
CA GLU A 54 7.81 18.95 -7.24
C GLU A 54 6.35 19.03 -7.67
N GLU A 55 5.44 18.24 -7.04
CA GLU A 55 4.01 18.32 -7.31
C GLU A 55 3.46 19.74 -7.05
N LEU A 56 3.91 20.43 -5.98
CA LEU A 56 3.52 21.80 -5.70
C LEU A 56 4.12 22.77 -6.73
N THR A 57 5.35 22.54 -7.19
CA THR A 57 6.00 23.31 -8.25
C THR A 57 5.19 23.24 -9.54
N ASP A 58 4.80 22.04 -9.94
CA ASP A 58 3.96 21.82 -11.13
C ASP A 58 2.58 22.51 -10.97
N HIS A 59 1.98 22.40 -9.79
CA HIS A 59 0.69 23.02 -9.49
C HIS A 59 0.74 24.55 -9.55
N LEU A 60 1.80 25.18 -9.05
CA LEU A 60 1.97 26.64 -9.02
C LEU A 60 2.61 27.20 -10.28
N GLY A 61 3.32 26.38 -11.06
CA GLY A 61 4.03 26.77 -12.27
C GLY A 61 5.34 27.52 -12.03
N TYR A 62 5.89 27.50 -10.80
CA TYR A 62 7.19 28.10 -10.49
C TYR A 62 7.91 27.37 -9.33
N PRO A 63 9.26 27.23 -9.39
CA PRO A 63 10.03 26.57 -8.36
C PRO A 63 10.19 27.42 -7.07
N PRO A 64 10.62 26.79 -5.96
CA PRO A 64 10.92 27.51 -4.72
C PRO A 64 12.00 28.57 -4.93
N GLY A 65 11.77 29.76 -4.39
CA GLY A 65 12.73 30.89 -4.48
C GLY A 65 12.58 31.77 -5.71
N GLU A 66 11.96 31.32 -6.78
CA GLU A 66 11.82 32.07 -8.04
C GLU A 66 10.45 32.77 -8.14
N ARG A 67 10.22 33.75 -7.27
CA ARG A 67 8.96 34.53 -7.28
C ARG A 67 8.72 35.31 -8.57
N GLU A 68 9.77 35.66 -9.29
CA GLU A 68 9.70 36.40 -10.57
C GLU A 68 9.11 35.54 -11.71
N ALA A 69 9.24 34.19 -11.61
CA ALA A 69 8.66 33.24 -12.55
C ALA A 69 7.15 33.00 -12.34
N LYS A 70 6.58 33.59 -11.30
CA LYS A 70 5.17 33.41 -10.92
C LYS A 70 4.23 33.93 -12.00
N THR A 71 3.35 33.08 -12.50
CA THR A 71 2.36 33.40 -13.53
C THR A 71 0.95 33.61 -12.98
N GLY A 72 0.67 33.12 -11.75
CA GLY A 72 -0.65 33.17 -11.10
C GLY A 72 -0.69 34.00 -9.82
N THR A 73 -1.84 34.03 -9.15
CA THR A 73 -2.04 34.69 -7.84
C THR A 73 -1.70 33.81 -6.66
N ASN A 74 -1.75 32.51 -6.85
CA ASN A 74 -1.51 31.51 -5.80
C ASN A 74 -0.03 31.45 -5.39
N GLU A 75 0.24 31.21 -4.13
CA GLU A 75 1.59 31.23 -3.56
C GLU A 75 1.82 30.05 -2.62
N ARG A 76 3.10 29.67 -2.44
CA ARG A 76 3.53 28.73 -1.39
C ARG A 76 3.17 29.29 -0.02
N ASN A 77 2.63 28.46 0.86
CA ASN A 77 2.16 28.84 2.20
C ASN A 77 2.69 27.89 3.28
N GLY A 78 3.99 27.68 3.27
CA GLY A 78 4.66 26.79 4.23
C GLY A 78 4.27 25.33 4.05
N SER A 79 4.48 24.54 5.10
CA SER A 79 4.18 23.11 5.14
C SER A 79 3.37 22.74 6.39
N ARG A 80 2.87 21.51 6.40
CA ARG A 80 2.15 20.92 7.52
C ARG A 80 2.71 19.55 7.83
N PRO A 81 3.12 19.26 9.09
CA PRO A 81 3.59 17.95 9.47
C PRO A 81 2.46 16.92 9.37
N LYS A 82 2.79 15.75 8.85
CA LYS A 82 1.89 14.62 8.68
C LYS A 82 2.66 13.31 8.89
N THR A 83 2.14 12.44 9.74
CA THR A 83 2.68 11.09 9.87
C THR A 83 1.98 10.16 8.90
N VAL A 84 2.77 9.44 8.10
CA VAL A 84 2.32 8.45 7.14
C VAL A 84 2.92 7.10 7.51
N ILE A 85 2.10 6.07 7.56
CA ILE A 85 2.54 4.69 7.79
C ILE A 85 3.02 4.13 6.45
N THR A 86 4.24 3.63 6.44
CA THR A 86 4.89 3.00 5.29
C THR A 86 5.21 1.54 5.61
N GLU A 87 5.69 0.78 4.64
CA GLU A 87 6.16 -0.60 4.84
C GLU A 87 7.37 -0.71 5.78
N ILE A 88 8.10 0.38 5.98
CA ILE A 88 9.27 0.44 6.88
C ILE A 88 8.93 1.09 8.23
N GLY A 89 7.68 1.45 8.48
CA GLY A 89 7.20 2.07 9.70
C GLY A 89 6.60 3.47 9.50
N PRO A 90 6.26 4.18 10.58
CA PRO A 90 5.74 5.53 10.51
C PRO A 90 6.84 6.53 10.12
N VAL A 91 6.55 7.35 9.12
CA VAL A 91 7.43 8.42 8.66
C VAL A 91 6.71 9.75 8.81
N GLN A 92 7.33 10.70 9.51
CA GLN A 92 6.83 12.06 9.63
C GLN A 92 7.38 12.91 8.49
N ILE A 93 6.49 13.41 7.65
CA ILE A 93 6.79 14.25 6.48
C ILE A 93 6.17 15.64 6.63
N ASP A 94 6.74 16.63 5.98
CA ASP A 94 6.22 17.97 5.87
C ASP A 94 5.54 18.17 4.51
N VAL A 95 4.21 18.17 4.50
CA VAL A 95 3.41 18.32 3.28
C VAL A 95 3.30 19.81 2.95
N PRO A 96 3.81 20.25 1.79
CA PRO A 96 3.75 21.66 1.39
C PRO A 96 2.31 22.10 1.10
N ARG A 97 2.07 23.40 1.17
CA ARG A 97 0.76 24.00 1.00
C ARG A 97 0.81 25.25 0.13
N ASP A 98 -0.24 25.48 -0.59
CA ASP A 98 -0.52 26.72 -1.29
C ASP A 98 -1.42 27.65 -0.46
N ARG A 99 -1.46 28.93 -0.82
CA ARG A 99 -2.24 29.95 -0.12
C ARG A 99 -3.74 29.78 -0.32
N GLU A 100 -4.15 29.37 -1.51
CA GLU A 100 -5.56 29.19 -1.87
C GLU A 100 -6.13 27.84 -1.39
N GLY A 101 -5.27 26.89 -0.95
CA GLY A 101 -5.67 25.57 -0.50
C GLY A 101 -6.14 24.64 -1.62
N SER A 102 -5.86 25.00 -2.87
CA SER A 102 -6.24 24.26 -4.08
C SER A 102 -5.32 23.08 -4.39
N PHE A 103 -4.11 23.06 -3.84
CA PHE A 103 -3.16 21.98 -4.03
C PHE A 103 -3.67 20.66 -3.46
N GLU A 104 -3.75 19.65 -4.30
CA GLU A 104 -4.11 18.28 -3.92
C GLU A 104 -3.00 17.29 -4.31
N PRO A 105 -2.11 16.95 -3.37
CA PRO A 105 -1.00 16.04 -3.66
C PRO A 105 -1.51 14.65 -4.03
N ALA A 106 -0.92 14.06 -5.06
CA ALA A 106 -1.25 12.71 -5.54
C ALA A 106 -0.49 11.64 -4.76
N ILE A 107 0.79 11.86 -4.46
CA ILE A 107 1.66 10.89 -3.77
C ILE A 107 1.17 10.62 -2.34
N VAL A 108 0.77 11.66 -1.61
CA VAL A 108 0.23 11.53 -0.26
C VAL A 108 -1.06 12.34 -0.15
N ARG A 109 -2.17 11.77 -0.58
CA ARG A 109 -3.48 12.43 -0.68
C ARG A 109 -3.93 13.07 0.65
N LYS A 110 -4.75 14.10 0.56
CA LYS A 110 -5.41 14.69 1.75
C LYS A 110 -6.09 13.56 2.57
N ARG A 111 -5.87 13.54 3.88
CA ARG A 111 -6.39 12.54 4.84
C ARG A 111 -5.84 11.10 4.70
N GLN A 112 -5.02 10.80 3.72
CA GLN A 112 -4.32 9.52 3.64
C GLN A 112 -3.29 9.43 4.76
N ARG A 113 -3.32 8.35 5.54
CA ARG A 113 -2.39 8.09 6.65
C ARG A 113 -1.50 6.88 6.40
N ARG A 114 -1.70 6.17 5.29
CA ARG A 114 -0.94 4.97 4.91
C ARG A 114 -0.62 5.04 3.43
N LEU A 115 0.55 4.58 3.05
CA LEU A 115 0.89 4.28 1.67
C LEU A 115 0.28 2.92 1.25
N GLU A 116 0.20 2.66 -0.04
CA GLU A 116 -0.52 1.51 -0.62
C GLU A 116 -0.01 0.16 -0.12
N GLY A 117 1.30 -0.03 0.02
CA GLY A 117 1.92 -1.29 0.48
C GLY A 117 1.48 -1.74 1.89
N VAL A 118 1.01 -0.84 2.74
CA VAL A 118 0.50 -1.21 4.07
C VAL A 118 -0.81 -1.99 3.99
N ASP A 119 -1.69 -1.64 3.07
CA ASP A 119 -2.96 -2.35 2.88
C ASP A 119 -2.69 -3.78 2.36
N GLU A 120 -1.73 -3.95 1.45
CA GLU A 120 -1.29 -5.25 0.94
C GLU A 120 -0.67 -6.13 2.03
N LEU A 121 0.13 -5.54 2.92
CA LEU A 121 0.71 -6.26 4.05
C LEU A 121 -0.38 -6.76 5.01
N VAL A 122 -1.37 -5.93 5.34
CA VAL A 122 -2.54 -6.33 6.16
C VAL A 122 -3.26 -7.51 5.52
N LEU A 123 -3.49 -7.46 4.20
CA LEU A 123 -4.15 -8.53 3.46
C LEU A 123 -3.33 -9.81 3.46
N SER A 124 -2.01 -9.73 3.26
CA SER A 124 -1.11 -10.87 3.30
C SER A 124 -1.11 -11.57 4.66
N LEU A 125 -1.05 -10.81 5.76
CA LEU A 125 -1.10 -11.35 7.12
C LEU A 125 -2.47 -12.00 7.42
N THR A 126 -3.55 -11.34 7.00
CA THR A 126 -4.92 -11.90 7.17
C THR A 126 -5.12 -13.17 6.34
N ALA A 127 -4.59 -13.23 5.12
CA ALA A 127 -4.64 -14.42 4.27
C ALA A 127 -3.87 -15.62 4.88
N ARG A 128 -2.85 -15.36 5.70
CA ARG A 128 -2.13 -16.37 6.48
C ARG A 128 -2.89 -16.85 7.73
N GLY A 129 -4.06 -16.29 8.00
CA GLY A 129 -4.94 -16.69 9.09
C GLY A 129 -4.80 -15.89 10.37
N LEU A 130 -4.04 -14.77 10.37
CA LEU A 130 -3.94 -13.90 11.54
C LEU A 130 -5.27 -13.18 11.79
N THR A 131 -5.66 -13.10 13.04
CA THR A 131 -6.79 -12.28 13.49
C THR A 131 -6.46 -10.79 13.41
N THR A 132 -7.47 -9.93 13.40
CA THR A 132 -7.27 -8.46 13.42
C THR A 132 -6.44 -8.00 14.62
N GLY A 133 -6.52 -8.73 15.75
CA GLY A 133 -5.71 -8.45 16.94
C GLY A 133 -4.24 -8.79 16.75
N GLU A 134 -3.94 -9.94 16.15
CA GLU A 134 -2.58 -10.38 15.86
C GLU A 134 -1.93 -9.52 14.77
N VAL A 135 -2.69 -9.10 13.75
CA VAL A 135 -2.20 -8.15 12.75
C VAL A 135 -1.86 -6.80 13.41
N ALA A 136 -2.72 -6.28 14.29
CA ALA A 136 -2.44 -5.04 15.03
C ALA A 136 -1.20 -5.17 15.92
N ALA A 137 -1.03 -6.31 16.62
CA ALA A 137 0.15 -6.59 17.43
C ALA A 137 1.42 -6.67 16.57
N HIS A 138 1.36 -7.32 15.42
CA HIS A 138 2.48 -7.39 14.48
C HIS A 138 2.95 -5.99 14.04
N PHE A 139 2.02 -5.08 13.71
CA PHE A 139 2.37 -3.70 13.36
C PHE A 139 3.02 -2.95 14.54
N ALA A 140 2.55 -3.18 15.77
CA ALA A 140 3.13 -2.55 16.94
C ALA A 140 4.55 -3.08 17.24
N GLU A 141 4.77 -4.40 17.11
CA GLU A 141 6.04 -5.05 17.44
C GLU A 141 7.11 -4.82 16.36
N VAL A 142 6.74 -4.96 15.07
CA VAL A 142 7.71 -4.92 13.96
C VAL A 142 7.95 -3.50 13.47
N TYR A 143 6.89 -2.68 13.40
CA TYR A 143 6.96 -1.35 12.81
C TYR A 143 6.84 -0.21 13.83
N GLY A 144 6.65 -0.52 15.11
CA GLY A 144 6.49 0.50 16.17
C GLY A 144 5.26 1.40 15.96
N THR A 145 4.25 0.96 15.21
CA THR A 145 3.06 1.75 14.87
C THR A 145 1.77 1.02 15.23
N GLN A 146 0.75 1.80 15.58
CA GLN A 146 -0.56 1.25 15.89
C GLN A 146 -1.51 1.35 14.70
N VAL A 147 -1.98 0.21 14.23
CA VAL A 147 -3.08 0.11 13.26
C VAL A 147 -4.32 -0.38 13.99
N SER A 148 -5.42 0.40 13.96
CA SER A 148 -6.63 0.00 14.68
C SER A 148 -7.29 -1.23 14.04
N LYS A 149 -7.93 -2.07 14.87
CA LYS A 149 -8.69 -3.25 14.41
C LYS A 149 -9.75 -2.88 13.37
N ASP A 150 -10.42 -1.72 13.55
CA ASP A 150 -11.40 -1.20 12.58
C ASP A 150 -10.77 -0.86 11.23
N THR A 151 -9.53 -0.38 11.24
CA THR A 151 -8.78 -0.11 10.02
C THR A 151 -8.47 -1.42 9.28
N ILE A 152 -7.99 -2.44 10.00
CA ILE A 152 -7.72 -3.76 9.45
C ILE A 152 -9.00 -4.37 8.87
N SER A 153 -10.12 -4.31 9.60
CA SER A 153 -11.42 -4.79 9.12
C SER A 153 -11.85 -4.09 7.83
N ARG A 154 -11.72 -2.76 7.75
CA ARG A 154 -12.07 -2.02 6.52
C ARG A 154 -11.20 -2.37 5.32
N ILE A 155 -9.92 -2.67 5.54
CA ILE A 155 -9.04 -3.14 4.47
C ILE A 155 -9.50 -4.51 3.97
N THR A 156 -9.79 -5.43 4.88
CA THR A 156 -10.25 -6.78 4.52
C THR A 156 -11.65 -6.79 3.90
N GLU A 157 -12.56 -5.89 4.31
CA GLU A 157 -13.89 -5.75 3.72
C GLU A 157 -13.86 -5.34 2.25
N LYS A 158 -12.92 -4.48 1.84
CA LYS A 158 -12.76 -4.12 0.42
C LYS A 158 -12.48 -5.35 -0.44
N VAL A 159 -11.56 -6.20 0.03
CA VAL A 159 -11.20 -7.44 -0.69
C VAL A 159 -12.36 -8.43 -0.70
N THR A 160 -13.18 -8.46 0.34
CA THR A 160 -14.37 -9.33 0.37
C THR A 160 -15.36 -8.96 -0.74
N ALA A 161 -15.53 -7.68 -1.03
CA ALA A 161 -16.37 -7.23 -2.14
C ALA A 161 -15.80 -7.65 -3.50
N GLU A 162 -14.51 -7.46 -3.72
CA GLU A 162 -13.81 -7.89 -4.93
C GLU A 162 -13.83 -9.42 -5.09
N MET A 163 -13.71 -10.16 -4.00
CA MET A 163 -13.85 -11.63 -4.01
C MET A 163 -15.25 -12.06 -4.38
N ALA A 164 -16.29 -11.38 -3.90
CA ALA A 164 -17.68 -11.68 -4.27
C ALA A 164 -17.93 -11.43 -5.76
N GLU A 165 -17.44 -10.35 -6.31
CA GLU A 165 -17.48 -10.06 -7.75
C GLU A 165 -16.73 -11.13 -8.56
N TRP A 166 -15.53 -11.49 -8.10
CA TRP A 166 -14.74 -12.54 -8.72
C TRP A 166 -15.44 -13.91 -8.69
N GLN A 167 -16.16 -14.26 -7.62
CA GLN A 167 -16.90 -15.51 -7.48
C GLN A 167 -18.12 -15.58 -8.43
N THR A 168 -18.72 -14.44 -8.75
CA THR A 168 -19.89 -14.36 -9.63
C THR A 168 -19.53 -14.14 -11.11
N ARG A 169 -18.24 -14.03 -11.44
CA ARG A 169 -17.81 -13.83 -12.83
C ARG A 169 -18.26 -14.96 -13.76
N PRO A 170 -18.61 -14.68 -15.02
CA PRO A 170 -18.95 -15.72 -15.97
C PRO A 170 -17.75 -16.65 -16.21
N LEU A 171 -18.04 -17.95 -16.26
CA LEU A 171 -17.06 -18.98 -16.58
C LEU A 171 -17.01 -19.20 -18.10
N ASP A 172 -15.91 -19.79 -18.58
CA ASP A 172 -15.82 -20.21 -19.96
C ASP A 172 -16.84 -21.34 -20.25
N ALA A 173 -17.30 -21.44 -21.48
CA ALA A 173 -18.35 -22.39 -21.86
C ALA A 173 -17.93 -23.87 -21.74
N VAL A 174 -16.62 -24.16 -21.82
CA VAL A 174 -16.08 -25.52 -21.81
C VAL A 174 -14.80 -25.60 -20.97
N TYR A 175 -14.76 -26.57 -20.06
CA TYR A 175 -13.58 -26.98 -19.33
C TYR A 175 -13.33 -28.46 -19.55
N PRO A 176 -12.34 -28.84 -20.39
CA PRO A 176 -12.06 -30.25 -20.69
C PRO A 176 -11.66 -31.07 -19.46
N VAL A 177 -11.03 -30.40 -18.48
CA VAL A 177 -10.59 -31.05 -17.23
C VAL A 177 -11.00 -30.15 -16.04
N ILE A 178 -11.62 -30.77 -15.05
CA ILE A 178 -12.03 -30.12 -13.80
C ILE A 178 -11.49 -30.92 -12.65
N PHE A 179 -10.75 -30.26 -11.74
CA PHE A 179 -10.34 -30.81 -10.44
C PHE A 179 -11.24 -30.21 -9.35
N ILE A 180 -11.78 -31.07 -8.49
CA ILE A 180 -12.64 -30.66 -7.38
C ILE A 180 -12.00 -31.21 -6.10
N ASP A 181 -11.77 -30.34 -5.14
CA ASP A 181 -11.31 -30.69 -3.79
C ASP A 181 -12.16 -29.98 -2.73
N ALA A 182 -12.21 -30.52 -1.53
CA ALA A 182 -12.96 -29.95 -0.41
C ALA A 182 -12.05 -29.73 0.80
N ILE A 183 -11.96 -28.49 1.24
CA ILE A 183 -11.23 -28.09 2.45
C ILE A 183 -12.25 -27.85 3.56
N VAL A 184 -12.15 -28.58 4.67
CA VAL A 184 -13.01 -28.37 5.84
C VAL A 184 -12.40 -27.30 6.74
N VAL A 185 -13.13 -26.19 6.90
CA VAL A 185 -12.69 -25.02 7.68
C VAL A 185 -13.68 -24.78 8.82
N LYS A 186 -13.16 -24.38 9.98
CA LYS A 186 -13.99 -23.90 11.09
C LYS A 186 -14.50 -22.50 10.79
N VAL A 187 -15.79 -22.34 10.65
CA VAL A 187 -16.45 -21.05 10.37
C VAL A 187 -17.31 -20.65 11.56
N ARG A 188 -17.19 -19.41 11.98
CA ARG A 188 -18.06 -18.80 12.98
C ARG A 188 -19.21 -18.10 12.26
N ASP A 189 -20.40 -18.66 12.38
CA ASP A 189 -21.64 -18.12 11.85
C ASP A 189 -22.73 -18.40 12.91
N GLY A 190 -22.84 -17.48 13.91
CA GLY A 190 -23.58 -17.74 15.15
C GLY A 190 -22.82 -18.70 16.06
N ALA A 191 -22.61 -19.95 15.63
CA ALA A 191 -21.81 -20.98 16.30
C ALA A 191 -20.58 -21.35 15.46
N VAL A 192 -19.55 -21.92 16.11
CA VAL A 192 -18.38 -22.44 15.38
C VAL A 192 -18.70 -23.82 14.84
N THR A 193 -18.78 -23.94 13.52
CA THR A 193 -19.08 -25.20 12.83
C THR A 193 -18.04 -25.51 11.76
N ASN A 194 -17.82 -26.79 11.48
CA ASN A 194 -17.00 -27.23 10.37
C ASN A 194 -17.81 -27.12 9.08
N LYS A 195 -17.39 -26.24 8.14
CA LYS A 195 -18.03 -26.11 6.82
C LYS A 195 -17.06 -26.53 5.71
N PRO A 196 -17.48 -27.39 4.76
CA PRO A 196 -16.65 -27.71 3.60
C PRO A 196 -16.66 -26.54 2.61
N PHE A 197 -15.48 -26.17 2.15
CA PHE A 197 -15.29 -25.23 1.04
C PHE A 197 -14.78 -26.02 -0.16
N TYR A 198 -15.53 -26.01 -1.23
CA TYR A 198 -15.15 -26.68 -2.46
C TYR A 198 -14.26 -25.76 -3.29
N VAL A 199 -13.10 -26.29 -3.65
CA VAL A 199 -12.16 -25.65 -4.56
C VAL A 199 -12.29 -26.34 -5.91
N VAL A 200 -12.67 -25.60 -6.94
CA VAL A 200 -12.80 -26.11 -8.29
C VAL A 200 -11.75 -25.48 -9.17
N ILE A 201 -10.86 -26.28 -9.75
CA ILE A 201 -9.86 -25.83 -10.71
C ILE A 201 -10.24 -26.37 -12.08
N GLY A 202 -10.59 -25.47 -12.99
CA GLY A 202 -10.88 -25.81 -14.37
C GLY A 202 -9.69 -25.47 -15.29
N GLU A 203 -9.34 -26.35 -16.20
CA GLU A 203 -8.37 -26.08 -17.24
C GLU A 203 -9.11 -25.74 -18.55
N PRO A 204 -9.11 -24.45 -18.97
CA PRO A 204 -9.74 -24.06 -20.22
C PRO A 204 -8.91 -24.51 -21.44
N PRO A 205 -9.49 -24.55 -22.65
CA PRO A 205 -8.80 -25.00 -23.87
C PRO A 205 -7.54 -24.18 -24.22
N ARG A 206 -7.43 -22.96 -23.70
CA ARG A 206 -6.24 -22.11 -23.79
C ARG A 206 -5.61 -21.96 -22.41
N ARG A 207 -4.35 -22.30 -22.26
CA ARG A 207 -3.48 -22.42 -21.06
C ARG A 207 -3.59 -21.33 -19.99
N VAL A 208 -4.76 -21.01 -19.47
CA VAL A 208 -4.94 -20.12 -18.31
C VAL A 208 -5.64 -20.92 -17.22
N ARG A 209 -4.91 -21.31 -16.18
CA ARG A 209 -5.51 -21.95 -14.99
C ARG A 209 -6.36 -20.93 -14.24
N ARG A 210 -7.64 -21.21 -14.09
CA ARG A 210 -8.55 -20.38 -13.28
C ARG A 210 -9.00 -21.16 -12.05
N LEU A 211 -8.75 -20.60 -10.87
CA LEU A 211 -9.24 -21.13 -9.60
C LEU A 211 -10.60 -20.51 -9.29
N THR A 212 -11.60 -21.35 -9.00
CA THR A 212 -12.91 -20.91 -8.54
C THR A 212 -13.21 -21.58 -7.21
N VAL A 213 -13.48 -20.80 -6.16
CA VAL A 213 -13.93 -21.29 -4.86
C VAL A 213 -15.46 -21.19 -4.79
N VAL A 214 -16.13 -22.30 -4.59
CA VAL A 214 -17.60 -22.34 -4.42
C VAL A 214 -17.90 -22.60 -2.96
N ARG A 215 -18.59 -21.66 -2.31
CA ARG A 215 -19.13 -21.85 -0.96
C ARG A 215 -20.41 -22.68 -1.06
N PRO A 216 -20.64 -23.71 -0.21
CA PRO A 216 -21.95 -24.36 -0.15
C PRO A 216 -23.00 -23.33 0.28
N PRO A 217 -24.24 -23.41 -0.21
CA PRO A 217 -25.32 -22.55 0.24
C PRO A 217 -25.50 -22.67 1.77
N PRO A 218 -25.94 -21.60 2.44
CA PRO A 218 -26.26 -21.70 3.86
C PRO A 218 -27.29 -22.81 4.03
N VAL A 219 -27.02 -23.73 4.95
CA VAL A 219 -27.98 -24.78 5.33
C VAL A 219 -29.14 -24.06 6.00
N ALA A 220 -30.33 -24.20 5.44
CA ALA A 220 -31.56 -23.63 5.95
C ALA A 220 -31.91 -24.24 7.34
#